data_1d8dee4300104fceca87008d6fa5261f
#
_entry.id   1d8dee4300104fceca87008d6fa5261f
#
_cell.length_a   1.000
_cell.length_b   1.000
_cell.length_c   1.000
_cell.angle_alpha   90.00
_cell.angle_beta   90.00
_cell.angle_gamma   90.00
#
_symmetry.space_group_name_H-M   'P 1'
#
loop_
_entity.id
_entity.type
_entity.pdbx_description
1 polymer ?
#
loop_
_entity_poly.entity_id
_entity_poly.type
_entity_poly.pdbx_seq_one_letter_code
_entity_poly.pdbx_strand_id
1 'polypeptide(L)'
;MFVPTDGMVITEDTVLQPGVYHLPNGITIAADGITLDGNGALLVGKDRTGVGVRVEGRQDVTIKGLRLREYYHGIHASDCKRLTITGCQITSTAEVEPNTIFLDVWLPAEKAYGGGILLHRVQESLIADNDLQHQMNGLLAYGCRYLTVRGNVANYCSGFGFHLYDTSDSLYEDNYADFCCRYEPRGERYGHMGADATGFLIVYKSCRNTFRRNYARLGGDGFFLAGMTPQMEPVGCDDNLFEENDGSYSPNIAFEATFSRGNVYRNNFANYCNYGFWLGFSREFVIENNRMLHNRQAGIAVENGVGFTVRRNTFQACGHGILLWSKYVPEFARSAPENDTSRDWLIEENIFTRCGKGVRIAANQDHGIRPLEIKEGEPTAPRPHSHTIRKNEFQENRIGIELVNADRTLIIENLMHRNVEANIRLDDAQETTMKFNVGYAGGYL
;
A
#
# COMPACT_ATOMS: atom_id res chain seq x y z
N MET A 1 27.07 3.98 33.99
CA MET A 1 27.16 4.33 32.57
C MET A 1 28.42 3.71 32.00
N PHE A 2 28.32 3.11 30.82
CA PHE A 2 29.41 2.40 30.16
C PHE A 2 29.85 3.18 28.92
N VAL A 3 31.17 3.24 28.69
CA VAL A 3 31.71 3.74 27.42
C VAL A 3 31.62 2.61 26.39
N PRO A 4 30.83 2.76 25.29
CA PRO A 4 30.72 1.68 24.32
C PRO A 4 32.03 1.47 23.57
N THR A 5 32.39 0.22 23.31
CA THR A 5 33.53 -0.20 22.53
C THR A 5 33.12 -1.01 21.32
N ASP A 6 33.92 -0.97 20.27
CA ASP A 6 33.60 -1.66 19.03
C ASP A 6 33.51 -3.18 19.21
N GLY A 7 32.42 -3.78 18.75
CA GLY A 7 32.11 -5.19 18.94
C GLY A 7 31.70 -5.58 20.36
N MET A 8 31.35 -4.62 21.21
CA MET A 8 30.91 -4.87 22.61
C MET A 8 29.73 -5.86 22.66
N VAL A 9 29.84 -6.83 23.60
CA VAL A 9 28.76 -7.79 23.89
C VAL A 9 28.09 -7.41 25.21
N ILE A 10 26.77 -7.22 25.21
CA ILE A 10 25.97 -6.82 26.36
C ILE A 10 25.21 -8.04 26.91
N THR A 11 25.38 -8.29 28.20
CA THR A 11 24.77 -9.43 28.90
C THR A 11 23.98 -9.02 30.16
N GLU A 12 23.91 -7.72 30.45
CA GLU A 12 23.19 -7.14 31.59
C GLU A 12 22.63 -5.76 31.25
N ASP A 13 21.77 -5.22 32.07
CA ASP A 13 21.24 -3.86 31.89
C ASP A 13 22.36 -2.85 31.74
N THR A 14 22.35 -2.16 30.64
CA THR A 14 23.45 -1.26 30.24
C THR A 14 22.92 0.12 29.86
N VAL A 15 23.46 1.16 30.50
CA VAL A 15 23.24 2.56 30.16
C VAL A 15 24.52 3.12 29.56
N LEU A 16 24.48 3.57 28.31
CA LEU A 16 25.66 4.11 27.64
C LEU A 16 25.99 5.52 28.13
N GLN A 17 27.25 5.86 28.11
CA GLN A 17 27.70 7.23 28.31
C GLN A 17 27.36 8.05 27.06
N PRO A 18 26.73 9.24 27.19
CA PRO A 18 26.52 10.13 26.05
C PRO A 18 27.84 10.48 25.35
N GLY A 19 27.83 10.50 24.03
CA GLY A 19 29.04 10.80 23.23
C GLY A 19 28.88 10.34 21.79
N VAL A 20 29.97 10.46 21.03
CA VAL A 20 30.07 9.97 19.63
C VAL A 20 31.12 8.88 19.59
N TYR A 21 30.73 7.70 19.11
CA TYR A 21 31.57 6.50 19.13
C TYR A 21 31.62 5.86 17.75
N HIS A 22 32.80 5.65 17.23
CA HIS A 22 33.03 4.93 15.98
C HIS A 22 33.10 3.44 16.26
N LEU A 23 32.05 2.71 15.91
CA LEU A 23 31.88 1.28 16.20
C LEU A 23 31.54 0.51 14.91
N PRO A 24 32.49 0.27 14.00
CA PRO A 24 32.23 -0.41 12.73
C PRO A 24 31.55 -1.79 12.88
N ASN A 25 31.89 -2.53 13.96
CA ASN A 25 31.29 -3.82 14.26
C ASN A 25 30.03 -3.75 15.14
N GLY A 26 29.66 -2.55 15.61
CA GLY A 26 28.48 -2.31 16.41
C GLY A 26 28.50 -2.95 17.80
N ILE A 27 27.30 -3.26 18.31
CA ILE A 27 27.06 -3.85 19.63
C ILE A 27 26.21 -5.11 19.44
N THR A 28 26.47 -6.16 20.24
CA THR A 28 25.65 -7.38 20.25
C THR A 28 24.96 -7.54 21.63
N ILE A 29 23.65 -7.74 21.67
CA ILE A 29 22.90 -8.08 22.86
C ILE A 29 22.82 -9.62 22.97
N ALA A 30 23.37 -10.18 24.07
CA ALA A 30 23.55 -11.62 24.23
C ALA A 30 22.83 -12.23 25.43
N ALA A 31 21.94 -11.50 26.10
CA ALA A 31 21.13 -12.00 27.19
C ALA A 31 19.64 -11.64 27.03
N ASP A 32 18.78 -12.39 27.68
CA ASP A 32 17.34 -12.14 27.76
C ASP A 32 17.03 -11.16 28.92
N GLY A 33 15.88 -10.49 28.83
CA GLY A 33 15.33 -9.67 29.92
C GLY A 33 16.12 -8.39 30.23
N ILE A 34 16.99 -7.94 29.34
CA ILE A 34 17.87 -6.80 29.59
C ILE A 34 17.47 -5.55 28.81
N THR A 35 17.90 -4.40 29.33
CA THR A 35 17.74 -3.11 28.70
C THR A 35 19.08 -2.53 28.24
N LEU A 36 19.16 -2.16 26.95
CA LEU A 36 20.17 -1.27 26.42
C LEU A 36 19.59 0.14 26.33
N ASP A 37 19.99 1.02 27.22
CA ASP A 37 19.67 2.44 27.18
C ASP A 37 20.82 3.21 26.54
N GLY A 38 20.58 3.69 25.33
CA GLY A 38 21.55 4.49 24.59
C GLY A 38 21.85 5.85 25.22
N ASN A 39 20.90 6.38 26.02
CA ASN A 39 21.05 7.66 26.71
C ASN A 39 21.59 8.79 25.79
N GLY A 40 21.16 8.78 24.52
CA GLY A 40 21.58 9.75 23.50
C GLY A 40 22.97 9.51 22.90
N ALA A 41 23.67 8.42 23.22
CA ALA A 41 24.93 8.05 22.57
C ALA A 41 24.72 7.87 21.06
N LEU A 42 25.62 8.44 20.26
CA LEU A 42 25.67 8.28 18.81
C LEU A 42 26.72 7.22 18.45
N LEU A 43 26.26 6.11 17.89
CA LEU A 43 27.10 5.08 17.32
C LEU A 43 27.22 5.30 15.81
N VAL A 44 28.45 5.33 15.32
CA VAL A 44 28.76 5.60 13.92
C VAL A 44 29.46 4.36 13.32
N GLY A 45 28.83 3.80 12.29
CA GLY A 45 29.40 2.71 11.52
C GLY A 45 30.54 3.14 10.59
N LYS A 46 30.84 2.31 9.62
CA LYS A 46 31.85 2.60 8.61
C LYS A 46 31.33 2.21 7.23
N ASP A 47 31.41 3.16 6.30
CA ASP A 47 31.12 2.94 4.88
C ASP A 47 29.71 2.35 4.62
N ARG A 48 28.74 2.59 5.52
CA ARG A 48 27.39 2.03 5.47
C ARG A 48 27.38 0.50 5.38
N THR A 49 28.26 -0.14 6.13
CA THR A 49 28.37 -1.60 6.23
C THR A 49 28.08 -2.08 7.65
N GLY A 50 27.87 -3.39 7.82
CA GLY A 50 27.63 -3.96 9.14
C GLY A 50 26.28 -3.58 9.78
N VAL A 51 26.18 -3.82 11.09
CA VAL A 51 24.98 -3.61 11.89
C VAL A 51 25.32 -2.89 13.17
N GLY A 52 24.57 -1.81 13.47
CA GLY A 52 24.81 -1.01 14.67
C GLY A 52 24.48 -1.73 15.97
N VAL A 53 23.30 -2.37 16.06
CA VAL A 53 22.91 -3.23 17.19
C VAL A 53 22.34 -4.55 16.67
N ARG A 54 22.90 -5.66 17.12
CA ARG A 54 22.48 -7.01 16.77
C ARG A 54 21.83 -7.71 17.96
N VAL A 55 20.68 -8.34 17.74
CA VAL A 55 19.96 -9.19 18.72
C VAL A 55 19.52 -10.46 18.01
N GLU A 56 19.92 -11.61 18.52
CA GLU A 56 19.58 -12.90 17.91
C GLU A 56 19.12 -13.90 18.95
N GLY A 57 17.95 -14.52 18.74
CA GLY A 57 17.40 -15.55 19.58
C GLY A 57 17.10 -15.10 21.01
N ARG A 58 16.74 -13.82 21.22
CA ARG A 58 16.53 -13.24 22.56
C ARG A 58 15.06 -12.92 22.81
N GLN A 59 14.72 -12.82 24.09
CA GLN A 59 13.38 -12.42 24.52
C GLN A 59 13.44 -11.37 25.63
N ASP A 60 12.35 -10.59 25.73
CA ASP A 60 12.18 -9.56 26.77
C ASP A 60 13.31 -8.50 26.78
N VAL A 61 13.85 -8.16 25.60
CA VAL A 61 14.90 -7.17 25.44
C VAL A 61 14.33 -5.79 25.14
N THR A 62 14.86 -4.75 25.78
CA THR A 62 14.52 -3.37 25.47
C THR A 62 15.75 -2.63 24.93
N ILE A 63 15.58 -1.97 23.76
CA ILE A 63 16.56 -1.06 23.16
C ILE A 63 15.91 0.32 23.09
N LYS A 64 16.52 1.31 23.71
CA LYS A 64 15.95 2.66 23.74
C LYS A 64 16.99 3.78 23.67
N GLY A 65 16.57 4.95 23.15
CA GLY A 65 17.33 6.19 23.22
C GLY A 65 18.69 6.18 22.52
N LEU A 66 18.91 5.27 21.54
CA LEU A 66 20.14 5.20 20.74
C LEU A 66 20.05 6.11 19.53
N ARG A 67 21.23 6.62 19.11
CA ARG A 67 21.39 7.27 17.81
C ARG A 67 22.37 6.45 16.97
N LEU A 68 21.99 6.11 15.73
CA LEU A 68 22.75 5.22 14.85
C LEU A 68 22.85 5.83 13.45
N ARG A 69 24.05 5.75 12.83
CA ARG A 69 24.22 6.14 11.42
C ARG A 69 25.38 5.41 10.75
N GLU A 70 25.42 5.44 9.42
CA GLU A 70 26.50 4.88 8.59
C GLU A 70 26.67 3.35 8.74
N TYR A 71 25.55 2.61 9.02
CA TYR A 71 25.49 1.16 9.00
C TYR A 71 24.73 0.67 7.76
N TYR A 72 24.82 -0.63 7.44
CA TYR A 72 23.91 -1.25 6.50
C TYR A 72 22.49 -1.36 7.11
N HIS A 73 22.40 -1.89 8.33
CA HIS A 73 21.20 -1.79 9.17
C HIS A 73 21.56 -1.16 10.52
N GLY A 74 20.73 -0.25 10.98
CA GLY A 74 20.91 0.36 12.30
C GLY A 74 20.71 -0.69 13.40
N ILE A 75 19.57 -1.34 13.45
CA ILE A 75 19.23 -2.43 14.38
C ILE A 75 18.81 -3.64 13.56
N HIS A 76 19.37 -4.81 13.86
CA HIS A 76 18.95 -6.08 13.29
C HIS A 76 18.58 -7.06 14.41
N ALA A 77 17.31 -7.44 14.47
CA ALA A 77 16.79 -8.44 15.40
C ALA A 77 16.29 -9.66 14.64
N SER A 78 16.75 -10.85 15.02
CA SER A 78 16.32 -12.11 14.41
C SER A 78 15.93 -13.15 15.47
N ASP A 79 14.87 -13.94 15.18
CA ASP A 79 14.38 -15.02 16.04
C ASP A 79 14.06 -14.56 17.48
N CYS A 80 13.52 -13.36 17.61
CA CYS A 80 13.30 -12.72 18.90
C CYS A 80 11.81 -12.66 19.28
N LYS A 81 11.55 -12.53 20.58
CA LYS A 81 10.21 -12.39 21.12
C LYS A 81 10.12 -11.33 22.19
N ARG A 82 9.02 -10.57 22.22
CA ARG A 82 8.76 -9.51 23.20
C ARG A 82 9.90 -8.47 23.29
N LEU A 83 10.37 -8.04 22.12
CA LEU A 83 11.29 -6.91 22.03
C LEU A 83 10.55 -5.60 22.20
N THR A 84 11.23 -4.60 22.78
CA THR A 84 10.84 -3.21 22.74
C THR A 84 11.97 -2.40 22.12
N ILE A 85 11.69 -1.71 20.99
CA ILE A 85 12.64 -0.77 20.36
C ILE A 85 11.95 0.59 20.34
N THR A 86 12.46 1.54 21.12
CA THR A 86 11.77 2.83 21.30
C THR A 86 12.69 4.03 21.43
N GLY A 87 12.24 5.19 20.92
CA GLY A 87 12.97 6.46 21.06
C GLY A 87 14.35 6.46 20.42
N CYS A 88 14.60 5.62 19.44
CA CYS A 88 15.86 5.57 18.70
C CYS A 88 15.82 6.50 17.49
N GLN A 89 16.97 7.07 17.13
CA GLN A 89 17.16 7.85 15.92
C GLN A 89 18.15 7.13 15.01
N ILE A 90 17.69 6.68 13.84
CA ILE A 90 18.50 5.91 12.90
C ILE A 90 18.41 6.54 11.51
N THR A 91 19.55 6.84 10.92
CA THR A 91 19.60 7.55 9.64
C THR A 91 20.84 7.17 8.82
N SER A 92 20.86 7.54 7.55
CA SER A 92 22.02 7.38 6.67
C SER A 92 22.52 5.93 6.56
N THR A 93 21.60 4.96 6.51
CA THR A 93 21.94 3.56 6.24
C THR A 93 22.31 3.35 4.77
N ALA A 94 22.74 2.14 4.41
CA ALA A 94 23.12 1.82 3.04
C ALA A 94 21.94 2.08 2.07
N GLU A 95 22.23 2.74 0.98
CA GLU A 95 21.27 3.05 -0.07
C GLU A 95 21.68 2.47 -1.41
N VAL A 96 20.71 2.16 -2.25
CA VAL A 96 20.92 1.86 -3.67
C VAL A 96 21.12 3.17 -4.40
N GLU A 97 22.08 3.23 -5.29
CA GLU A 97 22.35 4.40 -6.15
C GLU A 97 21.06 4.86 -6.85
N PRO A 98 20.75 6.17 -6.83
CA PRO A 98 19.58 6.71 -7.51
C PRO A 98 19.60 6.41 -9.02
N ASN A 99 18.42 6.19 -9.59
CA ASN A 99 18.22 5.99 -11.03
C ASN A 99 18.96 4.80 -11.65
N THR A 100 19.30 3.78 -10.86
CA THR A 100 20.05 2.61 -11.35
C THR A 100 19.19 1.39 -11.57
N ILE A 101 18.27 1.11 -10.66
CA ILE A 101 17.40 -0.07 -10.70
C ILE A 101 15.98 0.26 -10.21
N PHE A 102 15.02 -0.53 -10.65
CA PHE A 102 13.75 -0.72 -9.97
C PHE A 102 14.00 -1.62 -8.75
N LEU A 103 13.50 -1.22 -7.59
CA LEU A 103 13.70 -2.02 -6.37
C LEU A 103 12.96 -3.34 -6.46
N ASP A 104 13.65 -4.43 -6.20
CA ASP A 104 13.02 -5.74 -6.10
C ASP A 104 12.29 -5.86 -4.75
N VAL A 105 10.96 -5.79 -4.80
CA VAL A 105 10.09 -5.87 -3.62
C VAL A 105 9.95 -7.30 -3.06
N TRP A 106 10.54 -8.28 -3.74
CA TRP A 106 10.45 -9.70 -3.41
C TRP A 106 11.72 -10.27 -2.77
N LEU A 107 12.72 -9.44 -2.48
CA LEU A 107 13.97 -9.91 -1.89
C LEU A 107 13.72 -10.54 -0.50
N PRO A 108 14.29 -11.71 -0.23
CA PRO A 108 14.23 -12.32 1.10
C PRO A 108 15.10 -11.54 2.12
N ALA A 109 14.88 -11.81 3.40
CA ALA A 109 15.52 -11.09 4.50
C ALA A 109 17.04 -10.99 4.40
N GLU A 110 17.71 -12.06 3.92
CA GLU A 110 19.16 -12.15 3.77
C GLU A 110 19.72 -11.22 2.68
N LYS A 111 18.85 -10.76 1.78
CA LYS A 111 19.18 -9.83 0.68
C LYS A 111 18.48 -8.48 0.82
N ALA A 112 17.83 -8.24 1.96
CA ALA A 112 17.11 -7.00 2.20
C ALA A 112 18.02 -5.78 1.99
N TYR A 113 17.48 -4.75 1.37
CA TYR A 113 18.18 -3.46 1.25
C TYR A 113 18.44 -2.86 2.63
N GLY A 114 19.43 -1.95 2.71
CA GLY A 114 19.76 -1.23 3.93
C GLY A 114 18.55 -0.55 4.58
N GLY A 115 18.55 -0.44 5.89
CA GLY A 115 17.42 0.17 6.61
C GLY A 115 17.69 0.47 8.08
N GLY A 116 16.81 1.26 8.67
CA GLY A 116 16.92 1.64 10.09
C GLY A 116 16.81 0.43 11.00
N ILE A 117 15.71 -0.32 10.87
CA ILE A 117 15.44 -1.50 11.69
C ILE A 117 15.09 -2.67 10.77
N LEU A 118 15.79 -3.79 10.90
CA LEU A 118 15.44 -5.07 10.27
C LEU A 118 15.00 -6.07 11.34
N LEU A 119 13.77 -6.54 11.22
CA LEU A 119 13.18 -7.60 12.03
C LEU A 119 13.02 -8.87 11.18
N HIS A 120 13.57 -9.98 11.63
CA HIS A 120 13.43 -11.27 10.96
C HIS A 120 12.93 -12.33 11.94
N ARG A 121 11.72 -12.86 11.72
CA ARG A 121 11.04 -13.83 12.63
C ARG A 121 10.90 -13.32 14.07
N VAL A 122 10.50 -12.05 14.19
CA VAL A 122 10.27 -11.39 15.48
C VAL A 122 8.77 -11.46 15.82
N GLN A 123 8.45 -11.73 17.09
CA GLN A 123 7.07 -11.90 17.53
C GLN A 123 6.75 -11.08 18.78
N GLU A 124 5.46 -10.74 18.97
CA GLU A 124 4.89 -10.09 20.17
C GLU A 124 5.70 -8.87 20.64
N SER A 125 6.12 -8.01 19.70
CA SER A 125 7.11 -6.98 19.95
C SER A 125 6.57 -5.57 19.68
N LEU A 126 7.13 -4.58 20.38
CA LEU A 126 6.78 -3.17 20.28
C LEU A 126 7.92 -2.38 19.61
N ILE A 127 7.59 -1.72 18.51
CA ILE A 127 8.47 -0.79 17.80
C ILE A 127 7.80 0.58 17.83
N ALA A 128 8.27 1.50 18.70
CA ALA A 128 7.52 2.72 18.94
C ALA A 128 8.39 3.96 19.02
N ASP A 129 7.84 5.08 18.56
CA ASP A 129 8.38 6.42 18.76
C ASP A 129 9.84 6.56 18.26
N ASN A 130 10.20 5.86 17.16
CA ASN A 130 11.52 5.94 16.56
C ASN A 130 11.54 6.95 15.40
N ASP A 131 12.65 7.66 15.26
CA ASP A 131 12.98 8.50 14.12
C ASP A 131 13.85 7.69 13.14
N LEU A 132 13.24 7.27 12.01
CA LEU A 132 13.82 6.41 10.99
C LEU A 132 13.93 7.13 9.65
N GLN A 133 14.07 8.45 9.65
CA GLN A 133 14.05 9.29 8.47
C GLN A 133 15.38 9.31 7.71
N HIS A 134 15.33 9.78 6.43
CA HIS A 134 16.51 10.08 5.60
C HIS A 134 17.44 8.88 5.43
N GLN A 135 16.91 7.78 4.90
CA GLN A 135 17.65 6.57 4.62
C GLN A 135 16.97 5.73 3.53
N MET A 136 17.50 4.56 3.20
CA MET A 136 16.91 3.67 2.22
C MET A 136 15.53 3.19 2.70
N ASN A 137 15.47 2.49 3.83
CA ASN A 137 14.23 1.96 4.39
C ASN A 137 14.12 2.28 5.89
N GLY A 138 12.91 2.56 6.37
CA GLY A 138 12.68 2.80 7.78
C GLY A 138 12.67 1.51 8.59
N LEU A 139 11.63 0.73 8.47
CA LEU A 139 11.42 -0.57 9.14
C LEU A 139 11.17 -1.67 8.14
N LEU A 140 11.93 -2.74 8.20
CA LEU A 140 11.79 -3.97 7.42
C LEU A 140 11.38 -5.12 8.34
N ALA A 141 10.24 -5.77 8.08
CA ALA A 141 9.70 -6.87 8.87
C ALA A 141 9.49 -8.12 7.99
N TYR A 142 10.24 -9.17 8.28
CA TYR A 142 10.22 -10.44 7.56
C TYR A 142 9.80 -11.59 8.46
N GLY A 143 8.73 -12.30 8.11
CA GLY A 143 8.25 -13.46 8.84
C GLY A 143 7.80 -13.14 10.28
N CYS A 144 7.38 -11.91 10.53
CA CYS A 144 7.01 -11.42 11.85
C CYS A 144 5.53 -11.65 12.15
N ARG A 145 5.19 -11.73 13.45
CA ARG A 145 3.81 -11.89 13.91
C ARG A 145 3.57 -11.08 15.19
N TYR A 146 2.35 -10.56 15.33
CA TYR A 146 1.90 -9.85 16.53
C TYR A 146 2.78 -8.66 16.91
N LEU A 147 3.23 -7.91 15.89
CA LEU A 147 3.94 -6.65 16.12
C LEU A 147 2.96 -5.54 16.46
N THR A 148 3.38 -4.62 17.34
CA THR A 148 2.79 -3.30 17.49
C THR A 148 3.83 -2.27 17.03
N VAL A 149 3.55 -1.61 15.91
CA VAL A 149 4.42 -0.60 15.29
C VAL A 149 3.68 0.72 15.35
N ARG A 150 4.10 1.66 16.20
CA ARG A 150 3.35 2.90 16.42
C ARG A 150 4.22 4.13 16.63
N GLY A 151 3.71 5.28 16.18
CA GLY A 151 4.36 6.58 16.43
C GLY A 151 5.74 6.73 15.79
N ASN A 152 6.11 5.85 14.85
CA ASN A 152 7.40 5.94 14.19
C ASN A 152 7.33 6.92 13.00
N VAL A 153 8.46 7.59 12.74
CA VAL A 153 8.58 8.52 11.61
C VAL A 153 9.63 7.99 10.65
N ALA A 154 9.20 7.54 9.47
CA ALA A 154 10.04 7.02 8.39
C ALA A 154 9.90 7.87 7.11
N ASN A 155 9.85 9.20 7.27
CA ASN A 155 9.74 10.12 6.15
C ASN A 155 11.05 10.17 5.33
N TYR A 156 10.94 10.56 4.07
CA TYR A 156 12.09 10.75 3.18
C TYR A 156 12.94 9.49 3.01
N CYS A 157 12.33 8.31 3.03
CA CYS A 157 13.01 7.08 2.66
C CYS A 157 13.09 6.95 1.13
N SER A 158 14.25 6.58 0.61
CA SER A 158 14.43 6.40 -0.85
C SER A 158 13.96 5.04 -1.36
N GLY A 159 13.51 4.17 -0.48
CA GLY A 159 12.83 2.91 -0.74
C GLY A 159 11.50 2.87 0.03
N PHE A 160 11.44 2.06 1.08
CA PHE A 160 10.20 1.83 1.83
C PHE A 160 10.22 2.51 3.19
N GLY A 161 9.13 3.19 3.56
CA GLY A 161 8.94 3.63 4.94
C GLY A 161 8.82 2.43 5.86
N PHE A 162 7.85 1.55 5.58
CA PHE A 162 7.57 0.31 6.31
C PHE A 162 7.40 -0.83 5.32
N HIS A 163 8.13 -1.92 5.48
CA HIS A 163 8.06 -3.10 4.63
C HIS A 163 7.63 -4.33 5.43
N LEU A 164 6.59 -5.01 4.96
CA LEU A 164 6.07 -6.26 5.50
C LEU A 164 6.23 -7.37 4.44
N TYR A 165 7.00 -8.38 4.76
CA TYR A 165 7.16 -9.60 3.96
C TYR A 165 6.82 -10.80 4.83
N ASP A 166 5.82 -11.61 4.48
CA ASP A 166 5.29 -12.69 5.32
C ASP A 166 5.05 -12.24 6.78
N THR A 167 4.53 -11.02 6.96
CA THR A 167 4.31 -10.44 8.29
C THR A 167 2.82 -10.22 8.51
N SER A 168 2.27 -10.86 9.55
CA SER A 168 0.82 -10.95 9.74
C SER A 168 0.40 -10.70 11.19
N ASP A 169 -0.92 -10.53 11.39
CA ASP A 169 -1.55 -10.39 12.71
C ASP A 169 -0.97 -9.23 13.54
N SER A 170 -0.60 -8.13 12.88
CA SER A 170 0.14 -7.01 13.46
C SER A 170 -0.61 -5.70 13.34
N LEU A 171 -0.31 -4.78 14.26
CA LEU A 171 -0.88 -3.42 14.30
C LEU A 171 0.18 -2.38 13.90
N TYR A 172 -0.13 -1.59 12.89
CA TYR A 172 0.63 -0.42 12.47
C TYR A 172 -0.26 0.81 12.66
N GLU A 173 0.06 1.67 13.65
CA GLU A 173 -0.78 2.83 13.93
C GLU A 173 0.01 4.12 14.21
N ASP A 174 -0.59 5.24 13.80
CA ASP A 174 -0.03 6.57 14.05
C ASP A 174 1.42 6.74 13.51
N ASN A 175 1.79 6.02 12.44
CA ASN A 175 3.11 6.14 11.82
C ASN A 175 3.10 7.11 10.65
N TYR A 176 4.28 7.68 10.35
CA TYR A 176 4.50 8.62 9.26
C TYR A 176 5.52 8.08 8.27
N ALA A 177 5.15 8.00 7.00
CA ALA A 177 6.00 7.59 5.88
C ALA A 177 5.78 8.53 4.68
N ASP A 178 5.81 9.83 4.94
CA ASP A 178 5.67 10.86 3.91
C ASP A 178 6.95 10.99 3.08
N PHE A 179 6.81 11.37 1.81
CA PHE A 179 7.92 11.57 0.87
C PHE A 179 8.80 10.33 0.65
N CYS A 180 8.26 9.12 0.81
CA CYS A 180 8.96 7.91 0.42
C CYS A 180 8.90 7.80 -1.11
N CYS A 181 9.96 8.20 -1.78
CA CYS A 181 9.98 8.24 -3.24
C CYS A 181 11.39 8.15 -3.79
N ARG A 182 11.48 7.62 -5.00
CA ARG A 182 12.67 7.65 -5.83
C ARG A 182 12.28 7.75 -7.30
N TYR A 183 13.19 8.21 -8.10
CA TYR A 183 13.06 8.16 -9.53
C TYR A 183 13.67 6.87 -10.03
N GLU A 184 12.92 6.08 -10.79
CA GLU A 184 13.38 4.87 -11.44
C GLU A 184 13.47 5.03 -12.96
N PRO A 185 14.45 4.44 -13.63
CA PRO A 185 14.45 4.36 -15.08
C PRO A 185 13.43 3.30 -15.55
N ARG A 186 12.51 3.70 -16.43
CA ARG A 186 11.67 2.76 -17.19
C ARG A 186 12.04 2.84 -18.68
N GLY A 187 12.83 1.91 -19.14
CA GLY A 187 13.35 1.87 -20.51
C GLY A 187 14.40 2.95 -20.77
N GLU A 188 14.71 3.19 -22.04
CA GLU A 188 15.81 4.08 -22.44
C GLU A 188 15.51 5.58 -22.35
N ARG A 189 14.26 6.00 -22.17
CA ARG A 189 13.85 7.39 -22.36
C ARG A 189 13.08 8.04 -21.22
N TYR A 190 12.49 7.29 -20.31
CA TYR A 190 11.58 7.85 -19.31
C TYR A 190 11.82 7.24 -17.94
N GLY A 191 11.90 8.08 -16.93
CA GLY A 191 11.84 7.65 -15.57
C GLY A 191 10.41 7.71 -15.03
N HIS A 192 10.21 7.10 -13.90
CA HIS A 192 8.92 6.99 -13.25
C HIS A 192 9.11 7.12 -11.73
N MET A 193 8.22 7.86 -11.09
CA MET A 193 8.04 7.77 -9.64
C MET A 193 6.94 6.74 -9.41
N GLY A 194 7.28 5.62 -8.81
CA GLY A 194 6.35 4.51 -8.79
C GLY A 194 6.44 3.63 -7.56
N ALA A 195 5.80 2.49 -7.67
CA ALA A 195 5.55 1.52 -6.61
C ALA A 195 6.80 0.92 -5.95
N ASP A 196 7.97 1.10 -6.52
CA ASP A 196 9.22 0.65 -5.92
C ASP A 196 9.77 1.57 -4.81
N ALA A 197 9.07 2.67 -4.52
CA ALA A 197 9.35 3.51 -3.37
C ALA A 197 8.03 3.96 -2.77
N THR A 198 7.66 3.36 -1.66
CA THR A 198 6.33 3.49 -1.09
C THR A 198 6.37 3.70 0.42
N GLY A 199 5.34 4.36 0.95
CA GLY A 199 5.20 4.53 2.39
C GLY A 199 5.09 3.19 3.12
N PHE A 200 4.17 2.34 2.67
CA PHE A 200 3.96 0.98 3.21
C PHE A 200 3.98 -0.04 2.08
N LEU A 201 4.98 -0.92 2.08
CA LEU A 201 5.06 -2.07 1.20
C LEU A 201 4.60 -3.33 1.93
N ILE A 202 3.62 -4.05 1.36
CA ILE A 202 2.99 -5.21 2.00
C ILE A 202 2.96 -6.34 0.98
N VAL A 203 3.81 -7.34 1.17
CA VAL A 203 3.99 -8.41 0.17
C VAL A 203 4.05 -9.79 0.81
N TYR A 204 4.00 -10.81 -0.02
CA TYR A 204 4.25 -12.21 0.29
C TYR A 204 3.45 -12.73 1.48
N LYS A 205 2.12 -12.82 1.34
CA LYS A 205 1.21 -13.38 2.38
C LYS A 205 1.18 -12.59 3.69
N SER A 206 1.43 -11.29 3.63
CA SER A 206 1.27 -10.41 4.79
C SER A 206 -0.22 -10.14 5.03
N CYS A 207 -0.84 -10.92 5.93
CA CYS A 207 -2.28 -11.01 6.09
C CYS A 207 -2.74 -10.60 7.49
N ARG A 208 -4.02 -10.21 7.63
CA ARG A 208 -4.68 -9.90 8.91
C ARG A 208 -3.98 -8.83 9.74
N ASN A 209 -3.33 -7.89 9.06
CA ASN A 209 -2.77 -6.71 9.70
C ASN A 209 -3.80 -5.59 9.80
N THR A 210 -3.65 -4.74 10.79
CA THR A 210 -4.41 -3.50 10.92
C THR A 210 -3.47 -2.32 10.71
N PHE A 211 -3.81 -1.50 9.72
CA PHE A 211 -3.16 -0.21 9.46
C PHE A 211 -4.14 0.89 9.85
N ARG A 212 -3.83 1.68 10.87
CA ARG A 212 -4.75 2.68 11.40
C ARG A 212 -4.07 4.02 11.65
N ARG A 213 -4.66 5.11 11.14
CA ARG A 213 -4.17 6.47 11.31
C ARG A 213 -2.70 6.66 10.91
N ASN A 214 -2.28 5.96 9.84
CA ASN A 214 -0.95 6.18 9.28
C ASN A 214 -1.00 7.22 8.17
N TYR A 215 0.12 7.88 7.95
CA TYR A 215 0.32 8.87 6.90
C TYR A 215 1.40 8.37 5.95
N ALA A 216 1.05 8.27 4.66
CA ALA A 216 1.94 7.81 3.60
C ALA A 216 1.71 8.68 2.35
N ARG A 217 2.03 9.97 2.49
CA ARG A 217 1.71 11.02 1.52
C ARG A 217 2.91 11.44 0.72
N LEU A 218 2.66 12.03 -0.47
CA LEU A 218 3.71 12.71 -1.25
C LEU A 218 4.86 11.78 -1.68
N GLY A 219 4.61 10.48 -1.69
CA GLY A 219 5.57 9.45 -2.09
C GLY A 219 5.31 8.92 -3.50
N GLY A 220 5.93 7.83 -3.87
CA GLY A 220 5.59 7.08 -5.09
C GLY A 220 4.17 6.52 -4.96
N ASP A 221 4.01 5.44 -4.22
CA ASP A 221 2.71 4.98 -3.73
C ASP A 221 2.60 5.21 -2.21
N GLY A 222 1.38 5.38 -1.72
CA GLY A 222 1.14 5.46 -0.29
C GLY A 222 1.25 4.08 0.36
N PHE A 223 0.31 3.20 0.02
CA PHE A 223 0.23 1.81 0.49
C PHE A 223 0.21 0.88 -0.72
N PHE A 224 1.14 -0.05 -0.80
CA PHE A 224 1.26 -0.98 -1.90
C PHE A 224 1.23 -2.44 -1.43
N LEU A 225 0.17 -3.17 -1.82
CA LEU A 225 0.05 -4.60 -1.64
C LEU A 225 0.28 -5.31 -2.97
N ALA A 226 1.23 -6.24 -3.03
CA ALA A 226 1.43 -7.09 -4.19
C ALA A 226 1.20 -8.56 -3.83
N GLY A 227 0.21 -9.18 -4.48
CA GLY A 227 -0.21 -10.55 -4.21
C GLY A 227 0.19 -11.58 -5.28
N MET A 228 1.04 -11.20 -6.24
CA MET A 228 1.54 -12.09 -7.29
C MET A 228 3.01 -11.84 -7.53
N THR A 229 3.85 -12.88 -7.42
CA THR A 229 5.29 -12.74 -7.69
C THR A 229 5.56 -12.61 -9.20
N PRO A 230 6.76 -12.15 -9.61
CA PRO A 230 7.15 -12.15 -11.03
C PRO A 230 7.12 -13.53 -11.69
N GLN A 231 7.21 -14.60 -10.92
CA GLN A 231 7.09 -15.99 -11.37
C GLN A 231 5.65 -16.49 -11.45
N MET A 232 4.66 -15.58 -11.27
CA MET A 232 3.23 -15.91 -11.26
C MET A 232 2.81 -16.83 -10.10
N GLU A 233 3.50 -16.80 -8.98
CA GLU A 233 3.08 -17.45 -7.74
C GLU A 233 2.09 -16.55 -7.00
N PRO A 234 0.87 -17.04 -6.68
CA PRO A 234 -0.10 -16.28 -5.89
C PRO A 234 0.33 -16.25 -4.41
N VAL A 235 0.59 -15.06 -3.94
CA VAL A 235 1.06 -14.75 -2.56
C VAL A 235 0.22 -13.63 -1.94
N GLY A 236 -1.09 -13.71 -2.10
CA GLY A 236 -2.05 -12.68 -1.69
C GLY A 236 -1.83 -12.17 -0.28
N CYS A 237 -2.03 -10.87 -0.10
CA CYS A 237 -2.00 -10.19 1.19
C CYS A 237 -3.44 -9.94 1.62
N ASP A 238 -4.02 -10.93 2.32
CA ASP A 238 -5.44 -11.05 2.53
C ASP A 238 -5.90 -10.55 3.90
N ASP A 239 -7.19 -10.19 4.00
CA ASP A 239 -7.88 -9.88 5.25
C ASP A 239 -7.23 -8.76 6.08
N ASN A 240 -6.56 -7.80 5.44
CA ASN A 240 -6.03 -6.64 6.12
C ASN A 240 -7.08 -5.54 6.28
N LEU A 241 -6.99 -4.78 7.35
CA LEU A 241 -7.81 -3.62 7.63
C LEU A 241 -6.99 -2.32 7.47
N PHE A 242 -7.44 -1.43 6.60
CA PHE A 242 -6.93 -0.07 6.44
C PHE A 242 -7.98 0.91 6.94
N GLU A 243 -7.72 1.60 8.04
CA GLU A 243 -8.68 2.47 8.70
C GLU A 243 -8.08 3.84 9.05
N GLU A 244 -8.75 4.91 8.64
CA GLU A 244 -8.35 6.29 8.96
C GLU A 244 -6.93 6.66 8.50
N ASN A 245 -6.41 6.02 7.43
CA ASN A 245 -5.11 6.35 6.87
C ASN A 245 -5.21 7.46 5.82
N ASP A 246 -4.12 8.17 5.62
CA ASP A 246 -3.99 9.18 4.57
C ASP A 246 -2.86 8.83 3.59
N GLY A 247 -3.23 8.44 2.35
CA GLY A 247 -2.33 8.20 1.22
C GLY A 247 -2.34 9.33 0.19
N SER A 248 -2.87 10.50 0.53
CA SER A 248 -3.10 11.60 -0.40
C SER A 248 -1.81 12.17 -1.00
N TYR A 249 -1.95 12.87 -2.14
CA TYR A 249 -0.86 13.54 -2.86
C TYR A 249 0.22 12.60 -3.42
N SER A 250 -0.04 11.31 -3.50
CA SER A 250 0.85 10.37 -4.19
C SER A 250 0.71 10.57 -5.70
N PRO A 251 1.77 10.89 -6.43
CA PRO A 251 1.69 11.13 -7.87
C PRO A 251 1.33 9.88 -8.67
N ASN A 252 1.41 8.71 -8.08
CA ASN A 252 0.94 7.46 -8.63
C ASN A 252 -0.35 7.00 -7.93
N ILE A 253 -0.30 6.21 -6.88
CA ILE A 253 -1.46 5.58 -6.25
C ILE A 253 -1.45 5.83 -4.73
N ALA A 254 -2.62 6.16 -4.14
CA ALA A 254 -2.71 6.23 -2.68
C ALA A 254 -2.74 4.84 -2.04
N PHE A 255 -3.60 3.95 -2.56
CA PHE A 255 -3.75 2.56 -2.09
C PHE A 255 -3.74 1.61 -3.29
N GLU A 256 -2.68 0.86 -3.44
CA GLU A 256 -2.57 -0.21 -4.43
C GLU A 256 -2.74 -1.57 -3.75
N ALA A 257 -3.51 -2.47 -4.37
CA ALA A 257 -3.60 -3.87 -3.94
C ALA A 257 -3.94 -4.75 -5.14
N THR A 258 -3.09 -5.72 -5.39
CA THR A 258 -3.28 -6.64 -6.50
C THR A 258 -3.31 -8.08 -6.01
N PHE A 259 -4.12 -8.92 -6.67
CA PHE A 259 -4.20 -10.38 -6.44
C PHE A 259 -4.43 -10.77 -4.97
N SER A 260 -5.23 -10.00 -4.24
CA SER A 260 -5.52 -10.19 -2.82
C SER A 260 -7.01 -10.32 -2.56
N ARG A 261 -7.40 -10.80 -1.38
CA ARG A 261 -8.78 -11.06 -1.03
C ARG A 261 -9.15 -10.48 0.34
N GLY A 262 -10.42 -10.08 0.50
CA GLY A 262 -11.02 -9.77 1.80
C GLY A 262 -10.51 -8.52 2.51
N ASN A 263 -9.70 -7.68 1.85
CA ASN A 263 -9.20 -6.46 2.47
C ASN A 263 -10.30 -5.42 2.65
N VAL A 264 -10.25 -4.68 3.76
CA VAL A 264 -11.21 -3.65 4.12
C VAL A 264 -10.52 -2.29 4.19
N TYR A 265 -11.07 -1.32 3.45
CA TYR A 265 -10.61 0.07 3.45
C TYR A 265 -11.76 0.95 3.94
N ARG A 266 -11.61 1.57 5.11
CA ARG A 266 -12.65 2.46 5.66
C ARG A 266 -12.11 3.75 6.24
N ASN A 267 -12.86 4.84 6.04
CA ASN A 267 -12.53 6.17 6.55
C ASN A 267 -11.16 6.70 6.10
N ASN A 268 -10.60 6.23 4.96
CA ASN A 268 -9.30 6.68 4.48
C ASN A 268 -9.41 7.92 3.57
N PHE A 269 -8.28 8.62 3.41
CA PHE A 269 -8.11 9.74 2.50
C PHE A 269 -7.19 9.35 1.35
N ALA A 270 -7.68 9.47 0.13
CA ALA A 270 -6.97 9.17 -1.10
C ALA A 270 -7.20 10.31 -2.11
N ASN A 271 -6.67 11.51 -1.77
CA ASN A 271 -6.96 12.73 -2.50
C ASN A 271 -5.76 13.20 -3.32
N TYR A 272 -6.01 13.87 -4.44
CA TYR A 272 -4.98 14.52 -5.26
C TYR A 272 -3.90 13.57 -5.79
N CYS A 273 -4.27 12.32 -6.07
CA CYS A 273 -3.41 11.30 -6.64
C CYS A 273 -3.65 11.14 -8.15
N ASN A 274 -2.85 10.31 -8.82
CA ASN A 274 -3.23 9.82 -10.13
C ASN A 274 -4.42 8.86 -10.00
N TYR A 275 -4.30 7.87 -9.10
CA TYR A 275 -5.40 6.99 -8.68
C TYR A 275 -5.54 7.02 -7.16
N GLY A 276 -6.77 7.10 -6.65
CA GLY A 276 -7.02 6.92 -5.22
C GLY A 276 -6.77 5.47 -4.82
N PHE A 277 -7.40 4.55 -5.53
CA PHE A 277 -7.25 3.10 -5.36
C PHE A 277 -6.99 2.44 -6.70
N TRP A 278 -6.01 1.51 -6.74
CA TRP A 278 -5.76 0.59 -7.85
C TRP A 278 -5.75 -0.84 -7.32
N LEU A 279 -6.78 -1.65 -7.66
CA LEU A 279 -7.04 -2.90 -6.94
C LEU A 279 -7.23 -4.09 -7.90
N GLY A 280 -6.40 -4.17 -8.93
CA GLY A 280 -6.55 -5.16 -10.01
C GLY A 280 -6.45 -6.61 -9.55
N PHE A 281 -7.22 -7.49 -10.16
CA PHE A 281 -7.25 -8.93 -9.90
C PHE A 281 -7.50 -9.31 -8.43
N SER A 282 -8.12 -8.43 -7.67
CA SER A 282 -8.48 -8.65 -6.26
C SER A 282 -9.94 -9.07 -6.10
N ARG A 283 -10.30 -9.60 -4.93
CA ARG A 283 -11.63 -10.14 -4.67
C ARG A 283 -12.18 -9.76 -3.30
N GLU A 284 -13.50 -9.58 -3.24
CA GLU A 284 -14.25 -9.45 -1.99
C GLU A 284 -13.76 -8.32 -1.08
N PHE A 285 -13.29 -7.22 -1.68
CA PHE A 285 -12.89 -6.04 -0.91
C PHE A 285 -14.10 -5.23 -0.46
N VAL A 286 -13.99 -4.62 0.70
CA VAL A 286 -14.94 -3.63 1.20
C VAL A 286 -14.28 -2.27 1.24
N ILE A 287 -14.84 -1.31 0.50
CA ILE A 287 -14.36 0.08 0.42
C ILE A 287 -15.48 0.99 0.90
N GLU A 288 -15.36 1.52 2.12
CA GLU A 288 -16.46 2.25 2.73
C GLU A 288 -16.04 3.54 3.46
N ASN A 289 -16.87 4.57 3.34
CA ASN A 289 -16.68 5.88 3.98
C ASN A 289 -15.34 6.56 3.65
N ASN A 290 -14.72 6.26 2.51
CA ASN A 290 -13.46 6.90 2.11
C ASN A 290 -13.72 8.19 1.32
N ARG A 291 -12.70 9.06 1.25
CA ARG A 291 -12.72 10.29 0.46
C ARG A 291 -11.71 10.23 -0.66
N MET A 292 -12.18 10.36 -1.89
CA MET A 292 -11.40 10.39 -3.12
C MET A 292 -11.69 11.70 -3.86
N LEU A 293 -10.85 12.72 -3.60
CA LEU A 293 -11.03 14.05 -4.17
C LEU A 293 -9.91 14.35 -5.17
N HIS A 294 -10.28 14.92 -6.33
CA HIS A 294 -9.33 15.44 -7.33
C HIS A 294 -8.30 14.40 -7.84
N ASN A 295 -8.68 13.14 -7.92
CA ASN A 295 -7.81 12.13 -8.51
C ASN A 295 -7.84 12.23 -10.03
N ARG A 296 -6.67 12.33 -10.64
CA ARG A 296 -6.54 12.64 -12.07
C ARG A 296 -7.21 11.60 -12.97
N GLN A 297 -7.01 10.33 -12.69
CA GLN A 297 -7.58 9.23 -13.48
C GLN A 297 -8.85 8.69 -12.84
N ALA A 298 -8.76 8.18 -11.62
CA ALA A 298 -9.93 7.60 -10.95
C ALA A 298 -9.83 7.66 -9.42
N GLY A 299 -10.98 7.72 -8.75
CA GLY A 299 -11.08 7.45 -7.32
C GLY A 299 -10.78 5.98 -7.03
N ILE A 300 -11.44 5.06 -7.75
CA ILE A 300 -11.20 3.61 -7.70
C ILE A 300 -11.02 3.10 -9.13
N ALA A 301 -9.95 2.35 -9.40
CA ALA A 301 -9.67 1.71 -10.67
C ALA A 301 -9.38 0.23 -10.48
N VAL A 302 -10.10 -0.66 -11.20
CA VAL A 302 -9.95 -2.11 -11.02
C VAL A 302 -10.07 -2.87 -12.33
N GLU A 303 -9.02 -3.62 -12.65
CA GLU A 303 -8.99 -4.61 -13.71
C GLU A 303 -9.41 -5.96 -13.16
N ASN A 304 -10.40 -6.61 -13.78
CA ASN A 304 -10.84 -7.98 -13.45
C ASN A 304 -11.12 -8.22 -11.94
N GLY A 305 -11.74 -7.26 -11.26
CA GLY A 305 -12.08 -7.37 -9.85
C GLY A 305 -13.41 -8.09 -9.61
N VAL A 306 -13.52 -8.89 -8.55
CA VAL A 306 -14.69 -9.74 -8.30
C VAL A 306 -15.26 -9.53 -6.89
N GLY A 307 -16.57 -9.33 -6.79
CA GLY A 307 -17.29 -9.35 -5.51
C GLY A 307 -17.01 -8.18 -4.57
N PHE A 308 -16.67 -7.01 -5.09
CA PHE A 308 -16.40 -5.83 -4.26
C PHE A 308 -17.68 -5.20 -3.71
N THR A 309 -17.60 -4.66 -2.50
CA THR A 309 -18.62 -3.78 -1.92
C THR A 309 -18.04 -2.38 -1.75
N VAL A 310 -18.60 -1.41 -2.48
CA VAL A 310 -18.18 0.00 -2.45
C VAL A 310 -19.35 0.84 -1.96
N ARG A 311 -19.26 1.36 -0.74
CA ARG A 311 -20.41 2.04 -0.13
C ARG A 311 -20.04 3.26 0.70
N ARG A 312 -20.92 4.26 0.67
CA ARG A 312 -20.82 5.50 1.45
C ARG A 312 -19.51 6.26 1.26
N ASN A 313 -18.90 6.14 0.07
CA ASN A 313 -17.71 6.90 -0.27
C ASN A 313 -18.08 8.24 -0.94
N THR A 314 -17.17 9.20 -0.85
CA THR A 314 -17.27 10.49 -1.55
C THR A 314 -16.24 10.57 -2.66
N PHE A 315 -16.71 10.75 -3.88
CA PHE A 315 -15.89 11.00 -5.07
C PHE A 315 -16.17 12.41 -5.58
N GLN A 316 -15.15 13.25 -5.65
CA GLN A 316 -15.32 14.62 -6.12
C GLN A 316 -14.21 15.02 -7.09
N ALA A 317 -14.60 15.56 -8.25
CA ALA A 317 -13.68 16.08 -9.25
C ALA A 317 -12.60 15.08 -9.69
N CYS A 318 -12.93 13.79 -9.74
CA CYS A 318 -12.07 12.74 -10.27
C CYS A 318 -12.28 12.60 -11.79
N GLY A 319 -11.28 12.10 -12.52
CA GLY A 319 -11.46 11.71 -13.93
C GLY A 319 -12.61 10.70 -14.06
N HIS A 320 -12.57 9.66 -13.23
CA HIS A 320 -13.65 8.71 -12.98
C HIS A 320 -13.84 8.57 -11.45
N GLY A 321 -15.07 8.46 -10.99
CA GLY A 321 -15.32 8.05 -9.59
C GLY A 321 -14.89 6.59 -9.42
N ILE A 322 -15.54 5.68 -10.15
CA ILE A 322 -15.19 4.26 -10.23
C ILE A 322 -14.97 3.87 -11.68
N LEU A 323 -13.86 3.20 -11.96
CA LEU A 323 -13.43 2.73 -13.28
C LEU A 323 -13.16 1.23 -13.23
N LEU A 324 -14.06 0.44 -13.80
CA LEU A 324 -13.95 -1.02 -13.86
C LEU A 324 -13.78 -1.48 -15.30
N TRP A 325 -12.91 -2.45 -15.51
CA TRP A 325 -12.80 -3.05 -16.85
C TRP A 325 -12.41 -4.52 -16.80
N SER A 326 -12.59 -5.18 -17.93
CA SER A 326 -12.03 -6.50 -18.17
C SER A 326 -10.90 -6.43 -19.20
N LYS A 327 -9.92 -7.33 -19.04
CA LYS A 327 -8.83 -7.55 -19.97
C LYS A 327 -8.37 -9.00 -19.86
N TYR A 328 -8.16 -9.65 -21.01
CA TYR A 328 -7.55 -10.97 -21.03
C TYR A 328 -6.03 -10.83 -20.94
N VAL A 329 -5.44 -11.44 -19.93
CA VAL A 329 -3.99 -11.53 -19.72
C VAL A 329 -3.65 -13.00 -19.54
N PRO A 330 -2.97 -13.65 -20.51
CA PRO A 330 -2.78 -15.10 -20.52
C PRO A 330 -2.13 -15.67 -19.26
N GLU A 331 -1.16 -14.94 -18.71
CA GLU A 331 -0.44 -15.32 -17.49
C GLU A 331 -1.37 -15.32 -16.28
N PHE A 332 -2.19 -14.29 -16.16
CA PHE A 332 -3.13 -14.14 -15.04
C PHE A 332 -4.33 -15.05 -15.17
N ALA A 333 -4.78 -15.35 -16.38
CA ALA A 333 -5.85 -16.30 -16.60
C ALA A 333 -5.52 -17.72 -16.08
N ARG A 334 -4.24 -18.05 -15.98
CA ARG A 334 -3.77 -19.33 -15.41
C ARG A 334 -3.59 -19.26 -13.89
N SER A 335 -3.05 -18.14 -13.38
CA SER A 335 -2.64 -17.98 -11.98
C SER A 335 -3.75 -17.42 -11.08
N ALA A 336 -4.72 -16.71 -11.66
CA ALA A 336 -5.89 -16.15 -10.98
C ALA A 336 -7.16 -16.36 -11.83
N PRO A 337 -7.56 -17.62 -12.13
CA PRO A 337 -8.65 -17.92 -13.04
C PRO A 337 -10.02 -17.39 -12.57
N GLU A 338 -10.19 -17.12 -11.29
CA GLU A 338 -11.41 -16.54 -10.73
C GLU A 338 -11.58 -15.06 -11.08
N ASN A 339 -10.51 -14.39 -11.51
CA ASN A 339 -10.48 -12.99 -11.92
C ASN A 339 -10.48 -12.87 -13.45
N ASP A 340 -11.37 -13.60 -14.11
CA ASP A 340 -11.50 -13.62 -15.58
C ASP A 340 -12.13 -12.34 -16.14
N THR A 341 -12.92 -11.62 -15.33
CA THR A 341 -13.57 -10.36 -15.67
C THR A 341 -13.94 -9.57 -14.41
N SER A 342 -14.36 -8.32 -14.56
CA SER A 342 -15.00 -7.58 -13.48
C SER A 342 -16.45 -8.02 -13.31
N ARG A 343 -16.84 -8.51 -12.12
CA ARG A 343 -18.21 -9.00 -11.87
C ARG A 343 -18.61 -8.95 -10.40
N ASP A 344 -19.91 -9.01 -10.17
CA ASP A 344 -20.54 -9.15 -8.85
C ASP A 344 -20.20 -7.99 -7.88
N TRP A 345 -20.16 -6.76 -8.37
CA TRP A 345 -19.93 -5.58 -7.54
C TRP A 345 -21.23 -5.03 -6.98
N LEU A 346 -21.18 -4.62 -5.71
CA LEU A 346 -22.21 -3.79 -5.08
C LEU A 346 -21.67 -2.37 -4.88
N ILE A 347 -22.24 -1.42 -5.62
CA ILE A 347 -21.90 0.01 -5.55
C ILE A 347 -23.11 0.74 -4.98
N GLU A 348 -23.07 1.12 -3.70
CA GLU A 348 -24.26 1.67 -3.03
C GLU A 348 -23.96 2.87 -2.13
N GLU A 349 -24.93 3.77 -2.03
CA GLU A 349 -24.91 4.90 -1.09
C GLU A 349 -23.67 5.80 -1.23
N ASN A 350 -23.04 5.85 -2.42
CA ASN A 350 -21.91 6.73 -2.69
C ASN A 350 -22.37 8.06 -3.28
N ILE A 351 -21.54 9.09 -3.12
CA ILE A 351 -21.74 10.43 -3.70
C ILE A 351 -20.67 10.68 -4.76
N PHE A 352 -21.10 10.94 -5.99
CA PHE A 352 -20.22 11.27 -7.13
C PHE A 352 -20.52 12.69 -7.59
N THR A 353 -19.59 13.62 -7.36
CA THR A 353 -19.78 15.03 -7.69
C THR A 353 -18.69 15.53 -8.63
N ARG A 354 -19.10 16.14 -9.76
CA ARG A 354 -18.19 16.77 -10.73
C ARG A 354 -17.08 15.87 -11.25
N CYS A 355 -17.30 14.57 -11.33
CA CYS A 355 -16.38 13.63 -11.97
C CYS A 355 -16.57 13.66 -13.49
N GLY A 356 -15.53 13.26 -14.24
CA GLY A 356 -15.68 13.01 -15.67
C GLY A 356 -16.75 11.94 -15.92
N LYS A 357 -16.66 10.80 -15.22
CA LYS A 357 -17.72 9.80 -15.13
C LYS A 357 -17.87 9.34 -13.68
N GLY A 358 -19.10 9.25 -13.18
CA GLY A 358 -19.33 8.74 -11.83
C GLY A 358 -18.91 7.28 -11.74
N VAL A 359 -19.53 6.40 -12.52
CA VAL A 359 -19.17 4.98 -12.68
C VAL A 359 -18.99 4.66 -14.15
N ARG A 360 -17.87 4.02 -14.51
CA ARG A 360 -17.65 3.43 -15.83
C ARG A 360 -17.31 1.97 -15.71
N ILE A 361 -17.98 1.11 -16.47
CA ILE A 361 -17.70 -0.33 -16.58
C ILE A 361 -17.57 -0.67 -18.06
N ALA A 362 -16.44 -1.26 -18.48
CA ALA A 362 -16.18 -1.52 -19.88
C ALA A 362 -15.41 -2.82 -20.12
N ALA A 363 -15.79 -3.57 -21.17
CA ALA A 363 -15.06 -4.75 -21.59
C ALA A 363 -13.82 -4.40 -22.42
N ASN A 364 -12.78 -5.24 -22.31
CA ASN A 364 -11.61 -5.24 -23.17
C ASN A 364 -10.96 -3.85 -23.31
N GLN A 365 -10.53 -3.30 -22.18
CA GLN A 365 -9.91 -1.98 -22.13
C GLN A 365 -8.44 -2.08 -21.71
N ASP A 366 -7.63 -1.18 -22.25
CA ASP A 366 -6.33 -0.86 -21.70
C ASP A 366 -6.49 0.27 -20.68
N HIS A 367 -6.04 0.03 -19.45
CA HIS A 367 -6.20 0.93 -18.30
C HIS A 367 -7.65 1.47 -18.11
N GLY A 368 -8.65 0.70 -18.55
CA GLY A 368 -10.07 1.06 -18.41
C GLY A 368 -10.58 2.20 -19.31
N ILE A 369 -9.73 2.84 -20.09
CA ILE A 369 -10.05 4.06 -20.84
C ILE A 369 -9.85 3.95 -22.35
N ARG A 370 -9.04 3.01 -22.84
CA ARG A 370 -8.77 2.79 -24.25
C ARG A 370 -9.27 1.41 -24.67
N PRO A 371 -10.15 1.31 -25.68
CA PRO A 371 -10.51 0.02 -26.24
C PRO A 371 -9.26 -0.72 -26.74
N LEU A 372 -9.18 -2.02 -26.45
CA LEU A 372 -8.15 -2.87 -27.02
C LEU A 372 -8.49 -3.17 -28.49
N GLU A 373 -7.50 -3.12 -29.35
CA GLU A 373 -7.60 -3.62 -30.71
C GLU A 373 -7.44 -5.15 -30.67
N ILE A 374 -8.56 -5.86 -30.75
CA ILE A 374 -8.60 -7.33 -30.72
C ILE A 374 -8.76 -7.83 -32.15
N LYS A 375 -7.84 -8.66 -32.61
CA LYS A 375 -7.92 -9.32 -33.93
C LYS A 375 -8.85 -10.51 -33.87
N GLU A 376 -9.40 -10.84 -35.02
CA GLU A 376 -10.26 -12.02 -35.17
C GLU A 376 -9.52 -13.29 -34.69
N GLY A 377 -10.16 -14.04 -33.78
CA GLY A 377 -9.59 -15.26 -33.19
C GLY A 377 -8.67 -15.05 -31.98
N GLU A 378 -8.36 -13.82 -31.59
CA GLU A 378 -7.64 -13.56 -30.35
C GLU A 378 -8.56 -13.80 -29.13
N PRO A 379 -8.04 -14.37 -28.03
CA PRO A 379 -8.82 -14.57 -26.82
C PRO A 379 -9.15 -13.23 -26.17
N THR A 380 -10.35 -13.13 -25.63
CA THR A 380 -10.84 -11.95 -24.91
C THR A 380 -11.29 -12.32 -23.51
N ALA A 381 -11.28 -11.37 -22.60
CA ALA A 381 -11.95 -11.55 -21.33
C ALA A 381 -13.48 -11.61 -21.52
N PRO A 382 -14.20 -12.36 -20.68
CA PRO A 382 -15.65 -12.24 -20.61
C PRO A 382 -16.07 -10.80 -20.35
N ARG A 383 -17.26 -10.43 -20.84
CA ARG A 383 -17.81 -9.09 -20.59
C ARG A 383 -18.06 -8.89 -19.08
N PRO A 384 -17.78 -7.72 -18.51
CA PRO A 384 -18.16 -7.39 -17.15
C PRO A 384 -19.66 -7.60 -16.91
N HIS A 385 -20.05 -8.14 -15.76
CA HIS A 385 -21.45 -8.47 -15.55
C HIS A 385 -21.87 -8.55 -14.08
N SER A 386 -23.20 -8.63 -13.85
CA SER A 386 -23.81 -8.88 -12.54
C SER A 386 -23.49 -7.82 -11.48
N HIS A 387 -23.34 -6.58 -11.92
CA HIS A 387 -23.14 -5.46 -11.00
C HIS A 387 -24.47 -4.92 -10.49
N THR A 388 -24.47 -4.41 -9.26
CA THR A 388 -25.58 -3.66 -8.68
C THR A 388 -25.12 -2.26 -8.32
N ILE A 389 -25.74 -1.24 -8.93
CA ILE A 389 -25.47 0.18 -8.70
C ILE A 389 -26.74 0.78 -8.11
N ARG A 390 -26.77 1.03 -6.80
CA ARG A 390 -27.99 1.44 -6.13
C ARG A 390 -27.81 2.54 -5.09
N LYS A 391 -28.86 3.36 -4.93
CA LYS A 391 -28.92 4.40 -3.89
C LYS A 391 -27.74 5.35 -3.88
N ASN A 392 -27.09 5.54 -5.03
CA ASN A 392 -26.00 6.51 -5.16
C ASN A 392 -26.55 7.86 -5.59
N GLU A 393 -25.78 8.92 -5.30
CA GLU A 393 -26.04 10.27 -5.80
C GLU A 393 -24.97 10.64 -6.85
N PHE A 394 -25.44 11.02 -8.05
CA PHE A 394 -24.59 11.46 -9.17
C PHE A 394 -24.91 12.92 -9.50
N GLN A 395 -24.03 13.84 -9.09
CA GLN A 395 -24.26 15.28 -9.21
C GLN A 395 -23.20 15.96 -10.09
N GLU A 396 -23.65 16.68 -11.10
CA GLU A 396 -22.78 17.54 -11.93
C GLU A 396 -21.61 16.79 -12.59
N ASN A 397 -21.69 15.46 -12.75
CA ASN A 397 -20.70 14.71 -13.51
C ASN A 397 -20.87 14.97 -15.02
N ARG A 398 -19.84 14.71 -15.81
CA ARG A 398 -20.03 14.72 -17.27
C ARG A 398 -20.99 13.60 -17.67
N ILE A 399 -20.80 12.38 -17.14
CA ILE A 399 -21.71 11.24 -17.27
C ILE A 399 -21.88 10.61 -15.88
N GLY A 400 -23.11 10.32 -15.48
CA GLY A 400 -23.37 9.64 -14.21
C GLY A 400 -22.86 8.20 -14.22
N ILE A 401 -23.45 7.34 -15.06
CA ILE A 401 -23.10 5.93 -15.23
C ILE A 401 -22.89 5.64 -16.71
N GLU A 402 -21.79 4.96 -17.06
CA GLU A 402 -21.50 4.49 -18.41
C GLU A 402 -21.15 3.00 -18.40
N LEU A 403 -21.91 2.20 -19.16
CA LEU A 403 -21.67 0.79 -19.40
C LEU A 403 -21.30 0.59 -20.88
N VAL A 404 -20.18 -0.11 -21.16
CA VAL A 404 -19.72 -0.40 -22.51
C VAL A 404 -19.42 -1.89 -22.62
N ASN A 405 -20.17 -2.61 -23.40
CA ASN A 405 -20.09 -4.07 -23.50
C ASN A 405 -20.09 -4.75 -22.11
N ALA A 406 -21.02 -4.34 -21.24
CA ALA A 406 -21.17 -4.84 -19.87
C ALA A 406 -22.62 -5.28 -19.65
N ASP A 407 -22.82 -6.48 -19.11
CA ASP A 407 -24.12 -7.16 -19.12
C ASP A 407 -24.72 -7.35 -17.71
N ARG A 408 -26.01 -7.69 -17.66
CA ARG A 408 -26.72 -8.07 -16.43
C ARG A 408 -26.50 -7.13 -15.25
N THR A 409 -26.45 -5.83 -15.52
CA THR A 409 -26.26 -4.81 -14.46
C THR A 409 -27.62 -4.30 -13.97
N LEU A 410 -27.77 -4.24 -12.65
CA LEU A 410 -28.94 -3.63 -11.99
C LEU A 410 -28.63 -2.19 -11.57
N ILE A 411 -29.32 -1.21 -12.15
CA ILE A 411 -29.20 0.21 -11.82
C ILE A 411 -30.52 0.65 -11.17
N ILE A 412 -30.52 0.84 -9.83
CA ILE A 412 -31.77 1.02 -9.10
C ILE A 412 -31.68 2.09 -8.01
N GLU A 413 -32.74 2.89 -7.87
CA GLU A 413 -32.89 3.87 -6.78
C GLU A 413 -31.74 4.90 -6.69
N ASN A 414 -31.09 5.25 -7.81
CA ASN A 414 -30.07 6.28 -7.83
C ASN A 414 -30.68 7.66 -8.05
N LEU A 415 -30.06 8.67 -7.46
CA LEU A 415 -30.42 10.07 -7.64
C LEU A 415 -29.44 10.73 -8.60
N MET A 416 -29.95 11.34 -9.67
CA MET A 416 -29.15 11.91 -10.76
C MET A 416 -29.44 13.38 -10.97
N HIS A 417 -28.45 14.25 -10.69
CA HIS A 417 -28.65 15.70 -10.74
C HIS A 417 -27.67 16.34 -11.72
N ARG A 418 -28.20 17.08 -12.68
CA ARG A 418 -27.41 17.99 -13.53
C ARG A 418 -26.17 17.38 -14.15
N ASN A 419 -26.16 16.07 -14.41
CA ASN A 419 -25.07 15.48 -15.20
C ASN A 419 -25.13 16.05 -16.62
N VAL A 420 -23.96 16.44 -17.17
CA VAL A 420 -23.88 17.34 -18.33
C VAL A 420 -24.26 16.66 -19.64
N GLU A 421 -23.71 15.47 -19.91
CA GLU A 421 -23.95 14.75 -21.18
C GLU A 421 -25.03 13.69 -21.03
N ALA A 422 -24.97 12.90 -19.96
CA ALA A 422 -25.96 11.85 -19.70
C ALA A 422 -26.01 11.47 -18.22
N ASN A 423 -27.19 11.11 -17.74
CA ASN A 423 -27.35 10.44 -16.45
C ASN A 423 -26.85 9.01 -16.55
N ILE A 424 -27.31 8.27 -17.56
CA ILE A 424 -26.93 6.89 -17.85
C ILE A 424 -26.64 6.77 -19.34
N ARG A 425 -25.52 6.17 -19.71
CA ARG A 425 -25.16 5.84 -21.09
C ARG A 425 -24.90 4.33 -21.18
N LEU A 426 -25.63 3.67 -22.04
CA LEU A 426 -25.50 2.24 -22.32
C LEU A 426 -25.03 2.04 -23.76
N ASP A 427 -23.93 1.32 -23.94
CA ASP A 427 -23.38 0.94 -25.24
C ASP A 427 -23.17 -0.56 -25.23
N ASP A 428 -24.05 -1.29 -25.96
CA ASP A 428 -24.14 -2.74 -26.00
C ASP A 428 -24.10 -3.38 -24.57
N ALA A 429 -25.00 -2.92 -23.70
CA ALA A 429 -25.15 -3.38 -22.31
C ALA A 429 -26.42 -4.28 -22.20
N GLN A 430 -26.24 -5.57 -22.43
CA GLN A 430 -27.35 -6.53 -22.51
C GLN A 430 -27.89 -6.91 -21.14
N GLU A 431 -29.18 -7.21 -21.06
CA GLU A 431 -29.88 -7.62 -19.84
C GLU A 431 -29.73 -6.62 -18.67
N THR A 432 -29.44 -5.36 -18.98
CA THR A 432 -29.34 -4.29 -17.97
C THR A 432 -30.74 -3.85 -17.54
N THR A 433 -30.96 -3.83 -16.24
CA THR A 433 -32.25 -3.44 -15.66
C THR A 433 -32.11 -2.09 -14.95
N MET A 434 -32.96 -1.13 -15.30
CA MET A 434 -33.05 0.19 -14.66
C MET A 434 -34.41 0.36 -14.00
N LYS A 435 -34.43 0.66 -12.69
CA LYS A 435 -35.68 0.86 -11.92
C LYS A 435 -35.51 1.95 -10.90
N PHE A 436 -36.56 2.78 -10.74
CA PHE A 436 -36.68 3.78 -9.68
C PHE A 436 -35.52 4.79 -9.58
N ASN A 437 -34.82 5.02 -10.66
CA ASN A 437 -33.81 6.08 -10.71
C ASN A 437 -34.52 7.42 -10.91
N VAL A 438 -34.12 8.45 -10.15
CA VAL A 438 -34.71 9.78 -10.22
C VAL A 438 -33.74 10.74 -10.87
N GLY A 439 -34.15 11.34 -12.00
CA GLY A 439 -33.36 12.35 -12.70
C GLY A 439 -34.08 13.70 -12.70
N TYR A 440 -33.39 14.78 -12.33
CA TYR A 440 -33.87 16.14 -12.47
C TYR A 440 -33.28 16.83 -13.68
N ALA A 441 -34.16 17.25 -14.56
CA ALA A 441 -34.05 18.07 -15.76
C ALA A 441 -32.70 18.21 -16.44
N GLY A 442 -32.61 17.71 -17.65
CA GLY A 442 -31.61 17.86 -18.70
C GLY A 442 -31.63 16.76 -19.72
N GLY A 443 -32.26 15.67 -19.47
CA GLY A 443 -32.42 14.54 -20.40
C GLY A 443 -33.45 13.55 -19.86
N TYR A 444 -34.31 13.12 -20.72
CA TYR A 444 -35.25 12.01 -20.44
C TYR A 444 -34.46 10.74 -20.13
N LEU A 445 -34.84 10.04 -19.07
CA LEU A 445 -34.45 8.65 -18.79
C LEU A 445 -35.01 7.72 -19.85
#